data_103336376748564409cec83c02a31caf
#
_entry.id   103336376748564409cec83c02a31caf
#
_cell.length_a   1.000
_cell.length_b   1.000
_cell.length_c   1.000
_cell.angle_alpha   90.00
_cell.angle_beta   90.00
_cell.angle_gamma   90.00
#
_symmetry.space_group_name_H-M   'P 1'
#
loop_
_entity.id
_entity.type
_entity.pdbx_description
1 polymer ?
#
loop_
_entity_poly.entity_id
_entity_poly.type
_entity_poly.pdbx_seq_one_letter_code
_entity_poly.pdbx_strand_id
1 'polypeptide(L)'
;MQRSHVINYIQQNYVGKQTGLCFAYFSFTDPNFQDLTMLVALLLKQLCQQHNSIPEELLKAKRQARDPASVSDSNMFLSVTELYQRTFVVVDGLDECSEEKRSPILDFLVEVSSRSNSHVKILVSSRKESDINDQFKRLSTPAIELETGIITPDIRGFVHYEASRLRAESKLHVRDDGLFEEIVQKLVEKSDGM
;
A
#
# COMPACT_ATOMS: atom_id res chain seq x y z
N MET A 1 7.57 12.26 4.11
CA MET A 1 6.83 11.03 3.80
C MET A 1 7.83 9.98 3.29
N GLN A 2 8.15 8.98 4.08
CA GLN A 2 9.05 7.90 3.66
C GLN A 2 8.30 7.05 2.64
N ARG A 3 8.81 6.99 1.41
CA ARG A 3 8.23 6.09 0.39
C ARG A 3 8.56 4.65 0.76
N SER A 4 7.60 3.76 0.61
CA SER A 4 7.82 2.32 0.81
C SER A 4 9.00 1.84 -0.04
N HIS A 5 9.89 1.04 0.55
CA HIS A 5 11.03 0.43 -0.16
C HIS A 5 10.57 -0.37 -1.39
N VAL A 6 9.42 -1.03 -1.31
CA VAL A 6 8.83 -1.78 -2.42
C VAL A 6 8.47 -0.86 -3.59
N ILE A 7 7.82 0.27 -3.31
CA ILE A 7 7.45 1.24 -4.35
C ILE A 7 8.70 1.82 -5.00
N ASN A 8 9.70 2.20 -4.22
CA ASN A 8 10.97 2.70 -4.74
C ASN A 8 11.68 1.64 -5.60
N TYR A 9 11.70 0.37 -5.16
CA TYR A 9 12.28 -0.73 -5.91
C TYR A 9 11.58 -0.94 -7.25
N ILE A 10 10.23 -0.94 -7.26
CA ILE A 10 9.44 -1.07 -8.49
C ILE A 10 9.72 0.13 -9.41
N GLN A 11 9.76 1.36 -8.88
CA GLN A 11 10.04 2.55 -9.66
C GLN A 11 11.40 2.51 -10.34
N GLN A 12 12.42 2.04 -9.65
CA GLN A 12 13.80 2.00 -10.16
C GLN A 12 14.03 0.88 -11.17
N ASN A 13 13.36 -0.27 -11.01
CA ASN A 13 13.69 -1.48 -11.78
C ASN A 13 12.66 -1.83 -12.86
N TYR A 14 11.42 -1.36 -12.75
CA TYR A 14 10.33 -1.79 -13.63
C TYR A 14 9.59 -0.65 -14.30
N VAL A 15 9.58 0.57 -13.74
CA VAL A 15 8.80 1.67 -14.32
C VAL A 15 9.48 2.20 -15.57
N GLY A 16 8.79 2.04 -16.68
CA GLY A 16 9.13 2.55 -18.00
C GLY A 16 7.84 2.84 -18.78
N LYS A 17 7.94 3.19 -20.06
CA LYS A 17 6.78 3.57 -20.87
C LYS A 17 5.66 2.51 -20.97
N GLN A 18 5.99 1.25 -20.62
CA GLN A 18 5.06 0.11 -20.75
C GLN A 18 4.68 -0.50 -19.40
N THR A 19 5.12 0.08 -18.30
CA THR A 19 4.82 -0.43 -16.95
C THR A 19 4.15 0.66 -16.14
N GLY A 20 2.92 0.39 -15.70
CA GLY A 20 2.18 1.25 -14.78
C GLY A 20 2.49 0.90 -13.32
N LEU A 21 2.51 1.90 -12.46
CA LEU A 21 2.60 1.75 -11.01
C LEU A 21 1.59 2.68 -10.34
N CYS A 22 0.71 2.11 -9.55
CA CYS A 22 -0.18 2.87 -8.69
C CYS A 22 -0.18 2.31 -7.27
N PHE A 23 -0.40 3.17 -6.29
CA PHE A 23 -0.33 2.77 -4.90
C PHE A 23 -1.22 3.62 -4.01
N ALA A 24 -1.62 3.03 -2.89
CA ALA A 24 -2.37 3.69 -1.84
C ALA A 24 -1.82 3.29 -0.47
N TYR A 25 -1.83 4.25 0.46
CA TYR A 25 -1.53 4.04 1.88
C TYR A 25 -2.80 4.30 2.67
N PHE A 26 -3.27 3.31 3.40
CA PHE A 26 -4.33 3.52 4.36
C PHE A 26 -3.75 4.07 5.67
N SER A 27 -4.52 4.90 6.35
CA SER A 27 -4.17 5.42 7.67
C SER A 27 -5.42 5.71 8.47
N PHE A 28 -5.44 5.30 9.72
CA PHE A 28 -6.51 5.66 10.67
C PHE A 28 -6.69 7.17 10.83
N THR A 29 -5.63 7.95 10.58
CA THR A 29 -5.65 9.41 10.72
C THR A 29 -6.22 10.12 9.50
N ASP A 30 -6.40 9.44 8.37
CA ASP A 30 -6.96 10.02 7.14
C ASP A 30 -8.18 9.21 6.66
N PRO A 31 -9.39 9.50 7.21
CA PRO A 31 -10.60 8.79 6.87
C PRO A 31 -11.06 9.00 5.41
N ASN A 32 -10.51 9.99 4.69
CA ASN A 32 -10.93 10.29 3.32
C ASN A 32 -10.47 9.23 2.31
N PHE A 33 -9.44 8.45 2.63
CA PHE A 33 -8.92 7.38 1.77
C PHE A 33 -9.46 5.98 2.10
N GLN A 34 -10.44 5.88 2.99
CA GLN A 34 -11.03 4.61 3.41
C GLN A 34 -12.26 4.19 2.58
N ASP A 35 -12.48 4.80 1.43
CA ASP A 35 -13.61 4.52 0.55
C ASP A 35 -13.13 3.96 -0.79
N LEU A 36 -13.85 2.94 -1.31
CA LEU A 36 -13.51 2.29 -2.59
C LEU A 36 -13.45 3.31 -3.74
N THR A 37 -14.40 4.23 -3.80
CA THR A 37 -14.46 5.24 -4.88
C THR A 37 -13.21 6.11 -4.88
N MET A 38 -12.77 6.54 -3.70
CA MET A 38 -11.57 7.36 -3.54
C MET A 38 -10.30 6.56 -3.85
N LEU A 39 -10.24 5.30 -3.44
CA LEU A 39 -9.14 4.41 -3.77
C LEU A 39 -8.99 4.26 -5.29
N VAL A 40 -10.08 3.87 -5.98
CA VAL A 40 -10.06 3.65 -7.43
C VAL A 40 -9.70 4.95 -8.17
N ALA A 41 -10.28 6.08 -7.76
CA ALA A 41 -9.95 7.39 -8.34
C ALA A 41 -8.47 7.75 -8.16
N LEU A 42 -7.88 7.47 -7.00
CA LEU A 42 -6.45 7.69 -6.72
C LEU A 42 -5.57 6.83 -7.62
N LEU A 43 -5.88 5.53 -7.72
CA LEU A 43 -5.12 4.59 -8.56
C LEU A 43 -5.20 4.95 -10.04
N LEU A 44 -6.41 5.26 -10.54
CA LEU A 44 -6.63 5.71 -11.91
C LEU A 44 -5.88 7.00 -12.22
N LYS A 45 -5.93 7.99 -11.32
CA LYS A 45 -5.20 9.25 -11.47
C LYS A 45 -3.71 9.02 -11.67
N GLN A 46 -3.10 8.15 -10.86
CA GLN A 46 -1.67 7.84 -10.95
C GLN A 46 -1.31 7.19 -12.29
N LEU A 47 -2.10 6.22 -12.74
CA LEU A 47 -1.87 5.56 -14.03
C LEU A 47 -2.04 6.54 -15.20
N CYS A 48 -3.10 7.33 -15.23
CA CYS A 48 -3.31 8.34 -16.29
C CYS A 48 -2.18 9.38 -16.33
N GLN A 49 -1.66 9.81 -15.17
CA GLN A 49 -0.53 10.74 -15.10
C GLN A 49 0.76 10.14 -15.67
N GLN A 50 1.01 8.85 -15.47
CA GLN A 50 2.19 8.16 -15.99
C GLN A 50 2.11 7.95 -17.51
N HIS A 51 0.92 7.69 -18.03
CA HIS A 51 0.72 7.48 -19.47
C HIS A 51 0.68 8.80 -20.27
N ASN A 52 0.62 9.96 -19.61
CA ASN A 52 0.45 11.29 -20.22
C ASN A 52 -0.80 11.40 -21.11
N SER A 53 -1.78 10.52 -20.94
CA SER A 53 -3.05 10.56 -21.66
C SER A 53 -4.18 10.06 -20.75
N ILE A 54 -5.37 10.60 -20.99
CA ILE A 54 -6.59 10.13 -20.35
C ILE A 54 -7.33 9.28 -21.40
N PRO A 55 -7.59 7.99 -21.15
CA PRO A 55 -8.37 7.17 -22.06
C PRO A 55 -9.72 7.78 -22.39
N GLU A 56 -10.16 7.63 -23.64
CA GLU A 56 -11.42 8.24 -24.09
C GLU A 56 -12.63 7.67 -23.34
N GLU A 57 -12.54 6.39 -22.94
CA GLU A 57 -13.52 5.70 -22.10
C GLU A 57 -13.70 6.41 -20.75
N LEU A 58 -12.60 6.82 -20.14
CA LEU A 58 -12.61 7.56 -18.87
C LEU A 58 -13.25 8.95 -19.05
N LEU A 59 -12.97 9.61 -20.17
CA LEU A 59 -13.56 10.90 -20.50
C LEU A 59 -15.07 10.77 -20.76
N LYS A 60 -15.50 9.72 -21.46
CA LYS A 60 -16.92 9.41 -21.72
C LYS A 60 -17.64 9.09 -20.41
N ALA A 61 -17.07 8.23 -19.56
CA ALA A 61 -17.65 7.88 -18.27
C ALA A 61 -17.81 9.14 -17.38
N LYS A 62 -16.79 10.00 -17.31
CA LYS A 62 -16.88 11.27 -16.56
C LYS A 62 -17.95 12.21 -17.09
N ARG A 63 -18.17 12.27 -18.41
CA ARG A 63 -19.22 13.09 -19.02
C ARG A 63 -20.63 12.55 -18.77
N GLN A 64 -20.77 11.22 -18.66
CA GLN A 64 -22.06 10.54 -18.45
C GLN A 64 -22.40 10.35 -16.98
N ALA A 65 -21.40 10.37 -16.09
CA ALA A 65 -21.60 10.21 -14.66
C ALA A 65 -22.35 11.44 -14.10
N ARG A 66 -23.60 11.23 -13.72
CA ARG A 66 -24.35 12.17 -12.86
C ARG A 66 -23.89 12.11 -11.40
N ASP A 67 -23.21 11.02 -11.02
CA ASP A 67 -22.68 10.75 -9.69
C ASP A 67 -21.23 10.31 -9.82
N PRO A 68 -20.27 10.95 -9.11
CA PRO A 68 -18.88 10.52 -9.05
C PRO A 68 -18.68 9.07 -8.59
N ALA A 69 -19.61 8.54 -7.79
CA ALA A 69 -19.58 7.14 -7.30
C ALA A 69 -19.72 6.10 -8.42
N SER A 70 -20.31 6.46 -9.56
CA SER A 70 -20.44 5.56 -10.72
C SER A 70 -19.12 5.33 -11.47
N VAL A 71 -18.04 6.01 -11.07
CA VAL A 71 -16.70 5.91 -11.70
C VAL A 71 -15.81 4.87 -11.01
N SER A 72 -16.27 4.23 -9.94
CA SER A 72 -15.51 3.24 -9.17
C SER A 72 -15.64 1.82 -9.73
N ASP A 73 -15.83 1.66 -11.03
CA ASP A 73 -16.01 0.36 -11.65
C ASP A 73 -14.66 -0.33 -11.93
N SER A 74 -14.55 -1.59 -11.54
CA SER A 74 -13.43 -2.48 -11.87
C SER A 74 -13.15 -2.53 -13.38
N ASN A 75 -14.19 -2.44 -14.21
CA ASN A 75 -14.08 -2.39 -15.67
C ASN A 75 -13.27 -1.19 -16.13
N MET A 76 -13.53 -0.02 -15.56
CA MET A 76 -12.78 1.20 -15.89
C MET A 76 -11.33 1.11 -15.46
N PHE A 77 -11.08 0.57 -14.27
CA PHE A 77 -9.71 0.36 -13.80
C PHE A 77 -8.96 -0.60 -14.72
N LEU A 78 -9.57 -1.73 -15.06
CA LEU A 78 -8.99 -2.72 -15.96
C LEU A 78 -8.69 -2.13 -17.34
N SER A 79 -9.60 -1.34 -17.92
CA SER A 79 -9.37 -0.71 -19.23
C SER A 79 -8.17 0.24 -19.24
N VAL A 80 -7.92 0.94 -18.11
CA VAL A 80 -6.73 1.79 -17.98
C VAL A 80 -5.46 0.96 -17.80
N THR A 81 -5.54 -0.19 -17.11
CA THR A 81 -4.37 -1.07 -16.97
C THR A 81 -3.95 -1.71 -18.29
N GLU A 82 -4.86 -1.87 -19.25
CA GLU A 82 -4.56 -2.37 -20.61
C GLU A 82 -3.66 -1.44 -21.43
N LEU A 83 -3.51 -0.19 -21.04
CA LEU A 83 -2.54 0.74 -21.64
C LEU A 83 -1.09 0.35 -21.34
N TYR A 84 -0.88 -0.57 -20.43
CA TYR A 84 0.41 -1.02 -19.96
C TYR A 84 0.58 -2.52 -20.22
N GLN A 85 1.79 -2.95 -20.55
CA GLN A 85 2.12 -4.37 -20.61
C GLN A 85 2.09 -5.04 -19.23
N ARG A 86 2.36 -4.24 -18.18
CA ARG A 86 2.31 -4.68 -16.79
C ARG A 86 1.91 -3.51 -15.90
N THR A 87 1.03 -3.77 -14.95
CA THR A 87 0.65 -2.80 -13.93
C THR A 87 0.92 -3.37 -12.53
N PHE A 88 1.60 -2.57 -11.71
CA PHE A 88 1.76 -2.86 -10.29
C PHE A 88 0.79 -2.00 -9.48
N VAL A 89 0.05 -2.65 -8.60
CA VAL A 89 -0.84 -2.01 -7.62
C VAL A 89 -0.30 -2.34 -6.22
N VAL A 90 0.02 -1.33 -5.44
CA VAL A 90 0.50 -1.50 -4.07
C VAL A 90 -0.49 -0.87 -3.11
N VAL A 91 -1.04 -1.67 -2.21
CA VAL A 91 -1.96 -1.24 -1.16
C VAL A 91 -1.31 -1.52 0.19
N ASP A 92 -0.99 -0.47 0.91
CA ASP A 92 -0.26 -0.56 2.18
C ASP A 92 -1.17 -0.19 3.36
N GLY A 93 -1.13 -1.01 4.42
CA GLY A 93 -1.90 -0.78 5.64
C GLY A 93 -3.40 -1.05 5.50
N LEU A 94 -3.82 -2.08 4.76
CA LEU A 94 -5.24 -2.35 4.53
C LEU A 94 -6.03 -2.58 5.83
N ASP A 95 -5.39 -3.07 6.89
CA ASP A 95 -5.97 -3.23 8.23
C ASP A 95 -6.36 -1.88 8.88
N GLU A 96 -5.77 -0.78 8.46
CA GLU A 96 -6.12 0.57 8.95
C GLU A 96 -7.46 1.08 8.39
N CYS A 97 -8.06 0.37 7.45
CA CYS A 97 -9.42 0.61 6.98
C CYS A 97 -10.43 -0.14 7.85
N SER A 98 -11.56 0.47 8.21
CA SER A 98 -12.62 -0.23 8.94
C SER A 98 -13.19 -1.40 8.14
N GLU A 99 -13.58 -2.47 8.81
CA GLU A 99 -14.07 -3.72 8.18
C GLU A 99 -15.19 -3.47 7.17
N GLU A 100 -16.17 -2.61 7.51
CA GLU A 100 -17.29 -2.25 6.63
C GLU A 100 -16.85 -1.63 5.31
N LYS A 101 -15.82 -0.76 5.35
CA LYS A 101 -15.29 -0.07 4.16
C LYS A 101 -14.27 -0.92 3.43
N ARG A 102 -13.61 -1.84 4.14
CA ARG A 102 -12.58 -2.74 3.62
C ARG A 102 -13.17 -3.83 2.73
N SER A 103 -14.36 -4.36 3.06
CA SER A 103 -15.00 -5.41 2.28
C SER A 103 -15.15 -5.07 0.79
N PRO A 104 -15.71 -3.91 0.37
CA PRO A 104 -15.77 -3.54 -1.03
C PRO A 104 -14.40 -3.37 -1.69
N ILE A 105 -13.39 -2.94 -0.93
CA ILE A 105 -12.01 -2.81 -1.42
C ILE A 105 -11.41 -4.18 -1.70
N LEU A 106 -11.59 -5.13 -0.80
CA LEU A 106 -11.16 -6.51 -0.98
C LEU A 106 -11.80 -7.14 -2.21
N ASP A 107 -13.11 -6.98 -2.39
CA ASP A 107 -13.85 -7.49 -3.55
C ASP A 107 -13.31 -6.89 -4.86
N PHE A 108 -13.03 -5.60 -4.88
CA PHE A 108 -12.39 -4.92 -6.02
C PHE A 108 -11.02 -5.50 -6.35
N LEU A 109 -10.15 -5.67 -5.34
CA LEU A 109 -8.80 -6.21 -5.54
C LEU A 109 -8.85 -7.65 -6.06
N VAL A 110 -9.76 -8.46 -5.53
CA VAL A 110 -10.03 -9.83 -5.99
C VAL A 110 -10.50 -9.85 -7.44
N GLU A 111 -11.48 -9.02 -7.78
CA GLU A 111 -12.01 -8.92 -9.13
C GLU A 111 -10.92 -8.49 -10.13
N VAL A 112 -10.16 -7.46 -9.83
CA VAL A 112 -9.05 -7.00 -10.65
C VAL A 112 -8.00 -8.09 -10.82
N SER A 113 -7.63 -8.79 -9.75
CA SER A 113 -6.67 -9.88 -9.80
C SER A 113 -7.12 -11.02 -10.70
N SER A 114 -8.40 -11.42 -10.59
CA SER A 114 -8.95 -12.55 -11.35
C SER A 114 -9.16 -12.25 -12.83
N ARG A 115 -9.52 -11.00 -13.16
CA ARG A 115 -9.89 -10.58 -14.53
C ARG A 115 -8.71 -10.05 -15.36
N SER A 116 -7.60 -9.71 -14.73
CA SER A 116 -6.49 -9.00 -15.39
C SER A 116 -5.57 -9.86 -16.26
N ASN A 117 -5.90 -11.12 -16.52
CA ASN A 117 -5.05 -12.04 -17.31
C ASN A 117 -3.56 -12.01 -16.89
N SER A 118 -3.30 -11.82 -15.60
CA SER A 118 -1.95 -11.78 -14.99
C SER A 118 -1.07 -10.58 -15.36
N HIS A 119 -1.53 -9.60 -16.13
CA HIS A 119 -0.74 -8.38 -16.39
C HIS A 119 -0.78 -7.38 -15.22
N VAL A 120 -1.78 -7.44 -14.34
CA VAL A 120 -1.82 -6.69 -13.08
C VAL A 120 -1.22 -7.51 -11.96
N LYS A 121 -0.27 -6.94 -11.24
CA LYS A 121 0.34 -7.51 -10.04
C LYS A 121 -0.05 -6.68 -8.84
N ILE A 122 -0.74 -7.30 -7.88
CA ILE A 122 -1.23 -6.62 -6.68
C ILE A 122 -0.39 -7.08 -5.49
N LEU A 123 0.12 -6.11 -4.73
CA LEU A 123 0.74 -6.31 -3.43
C LEU A 123 -0.12 -5.62 -2.38
N VAL A 124 -0.51 -6.36 -1.37
CA VAL A 124 -1.24 -5.83 -0.22
C VAL A 124 -0.42 -6.09 1.03
N SER A 125 -0.21 -5.08 1.86
CA SER A 125 0.30 -5.24 3.21
C SER A 125 -0.81 -4.99 4.22
N SER A 126 -0.84 -5.80 5.27
CA SER A 126 -1.77 -5.65 6.39
C SER A 126 -1.29 -6.43 7.60
N ARG A 127 -1.84 -6.12 8.77
CA ARG A 127 -1.79 -7.01 9.92
C ARG A 127 -2.66 -8.25 9.66
N LYS A 128 -2.54 -9.26 10.53
CA LYS A 128 -3.36 -10.48 10.44
C LYS A 128 -4.79 -10.20 10.91
N GLU A 129 -5.64 -9.85 9.94
CA GLU A 129 -7.08 -9.71 10.15
C GLU A 129 -7.81 -10.88 9.51
N SER A 130 -8.86 -11.39 10.16
CA SER A 130 -9.57 -12.62 9.73
C SER A 130 -10.21 -12.44 8.35
N ASP A 131 -10.89 -11.34 8.10
CA ASP A 131 -11.56 -11.03 6.84
C ASP A 131 -10.58 -10.93 5.67
N ILE A 132 -9.43 -10.27 5.88
CA ILE A 132 -8.36 -10.16 4.88
C ILE A 132 -7.78 -11.54 4.57
N ASN A 133 -7.43 -12.29 5.61
CA ASN A 133 -6.86 -13.63 5.46
C ASN A 133 -7.79 -14.59 4.74
N ASP A 134 -9.08 -14.59 5.10
CA ASP A 134 -10.06 -15.50 4.51
C ASP A 134 -10.30 -15.18 3.03
N GLN A 135 -10.31 -13.90 2.67
CA GLN A 135 -10.48 -13.48 1.28
C GLN A 135 -9.29 -13.89 0.40
N PHE A 136 -8.06 -13.65 0.87
CA PHE A 136 -6.86 -14.01 0.09
C PHE A 136 -6.57 -15.52 0.08
N LYS A 137 -6.94 -16.27 1.11
CA LYS A 137 -6.88 -17.74 1.11
C LYS A 137 -7.77 -18.35 0.03
N ARG A 138 -8.98 -17.82 -0.19
CA ARG A 138 -9.89 -18.29 -1.25
C ARG A 138 -9.28 -18.15 -2.64
N LEU A 139 -8.41 -17.16 -2.84
CA LEU A 139 -7.71 -16.93 -4.11
C LEU A 139 -6.42 -17.75 -4.26
N SER A 140 -6.04 -18.54 -3.26
CA SER A 140 -4.72 -19.20 -3.21
C SER A 140 -3.57 -18.21 -3.46
N THR A 141 -3.71 -16.98 -2.97
CA THR A 141 -2.72 -15.91 -3.14
C THR A 141 -1.48 -16.24 -2.32
N PRO A 142 -0.26 -16.12 -2.88
CA PRO A 142 0.96 -16.25 -2.10
C PRO A 142 0.98 -15.21 -0.96
N ALA A 143 1.20 -15.67 0.27
CA ALA A 143 1.33 -14.82 1.44
C ALA A 143 2.75 -14.92 1.99
N ILE A 144 3.33 -13.78 2.35
CA ILE A 144 4.60 -13.67 3.04
C ILE A 144 4.28 -13.21 4.46
N GLU A 145 4.46 -14.09 5.42
CA GLU A 145 4.34 -13.74 6.82
C GLU A 145 5.67 -13.18 7.32
N LEU A 146 5.62 -11.98 7.88
CA LEU A 146 6.77 -11.38 8.54
C LEU A 146 6.78 -11.87 10.00
N GLU A 147 7.62 -12.86 10.26
CA GLU A 147 7.82 -13.36 11.62
C GLU A 147 8.66 -12.38 12.44
N THR A 148 8.27 -12.16 13.69
CA THR A 148 8.94 -11.24 14.62
C THR A 148 10.45 -11.52 14.70
N GLY A 149 10.85 -12.79 14.72
CA GLY A 149 12.26 -13.19 14.77
C GLY A 149 13.10 -12.74 13.57
N ILE A 150 12.50 -12.65 12.38
CA ILE A 150 13.18 -12.24 11.15
C ILE A 150 13.36 -10.72 11.10
N ILE A 151 12.36 -9.96 11.54
CA ILE A 151 12.36 -8.49 11.44
C ILE A 151 12.97 -7.78 12.66
N THR A 152 13.12 -8.49 13.79
CA THR A 152 13.70 -7.91 15.01
C THR A 152 15.08 -7.24 14.81
N PRO A 153 16.03 -7.82 14.05
CA PRO A 153 17.30 -7.16 13.77
C PRO A 153 17.15 -5.84 13.03
N ASP A 154 16.24 -5.78 12.05
CA ASP A 154 15.97 -4.58 11.26
C ASP A 154 15.30 -3.50 12.11
N ILE A 155 14.32 -3.89 12.94
CA ILE A 155 13.70 -2.99 13.92
C ILE A 155 14.75 -2.44 14.88
N ARG A 156 15.63 -3.30 15.41
CA ARG A 156 16.71 -2.86 16.30
C ARG A 156 17.62 -1.84 15.61
N GLY A 157 18.04 -2.13 14.38
CA GLY A 157 18.86 -1.22 13.57
C GLY A 157 18.19 0.14 13.38
N PHE A 158 16.90 0.15 13.02
CA PHE A 158 16.12 1.36 12.85
C PHE A 158 15.97 2.15 14.15
N VAL A 159 15.57 1.49 15.26
CA VAL A 159 15.39 2.13 16.58
C VAL A 159 16.70 2.72 17.06
N HIS A 160 17.81 1.99 16.94
CA HIS A 160 19.14 2.46 17.33
C HIS A 160 19.56 3.67 16.50
N TYR A 161 19.36 3.64 15.18
CA TYR A 161 19.66 4.76 14.30
C TYR A 161 18.86 6.01 14.68
N GLU A 162 17.53 5.89 14.82
CA GLU A 162 16.67 7.04 15.16
C GLU A 162 16.95 7.59 16.56
N ALA A 163 17.16 6.72 17.55
CA ALA A 163 17.52 7.14 18.90
C ALA A 163 18.88 7.87 18.91
N SER A 164 19.88 7.37 18.17
CA SER A 164 21.18 8.03 18.01
C SER A 164 21.05 9.40 17.34
N ARG A 165 20.22 9.50 16.29
CA ARG A 165 19.94 10.77 15.61
C ARG A 165 19.29 11.78 16.57
N LEU A 166 18.26 11.36 17.32
CA LEU A 166 17.59 12.22 18.29
C LEU A 166 18.54 12.65 19.42
N ARG A 167 19.46 11.79 19.84
CA ARG A 167 20.51 12.11 20.82
C ARG A 167 21.48 13.16 20.28
N ALA A 168 21.93 13.01 19.02
CA ALA A 168 22.79 13.97 18.34
C ALA A 168 22.12 15.34 18.13
N GLU A 169 20.82 15.35 17.84
CA GLU A 169 20.00 16.57 17.71
C GLU A 169 19.60 17.19 19.07
N SER A 170 20.11 16.66 20.19
CA SER A 170 19.75 17.09 21.55
C SER A 170 18.25 17.02 21.86
N LYS A 171 17.50 16.17 21.15
CA LYS A 171 16.07 15.89 21.41
C LYS A 171 15.88 14.74 22.38
N LEU A 172 16.85 13.85 22.49
CA LEU A 172 16.91 12.77 23.46
C LEU A 172 18.07 13.02 24.42
N HIS A 173 17.75 13.39 25.67
CA HIS A 173 18.74 13.73 26.68
C HIS A 173 19.16 12.52 27.51
N VAL A 174 19.85 11.58 26.90
CA VAL A 174 20.43 10.41 27.58
C VAL A 174 21.94 10.46 27.44
N ARG A 175 22.66 10.66 28.58
CA ARG A 175 24.12 10.77 28.60
C ARG A 175 24.79 9.41 28.83
N ASP A 176 24.15 8.56 29.61
CA ASP A 176 24.64 7.22 29.92
C ASP A 176 24.40 6.25 28.77
N ASP A 177 25.46 5.58 28.31
CA ASP A 177 25.36 4.66 27.18
C ASP A 177 24.64 3.36 27.54
N GLY A 178 24.76 2.90 28.80
CA GLY A 178 24.04 1.72 29.27
C GLY A 178 22.53 1.95 29.29
N LEU A 179 22.12 3.11 29.79
CA LEU A 179 20.70 3.52 29.76
C LEU A 179 20.19 3.67 28.31
N PHE A 180 21.04 4.19 27.41
CA PHE A 180 20.68 4.32 26.01
C PHE A 180 20.38 2.96 25.38
N GLU A 181 21.25 1.97 25.59
CA GLU A 181 21.03 0.61 25.08
C GLU A 181 19.81 -0.07 25.71
N GLU A 182 19.56 0.16 27.00
CA GLU A 182 18.35 -0.33 27.68
C GLU A 182 17.08 0.24 27.05
N ILE A 183 17.06 1.54 26.72
CA ILE A 183 15.94 2.19 26.03
C ILE A 183 15.73 1.56 24.66
N VAL A 184 16.78 1.39 23.85
CA VAL A 184 16.72 0.76 22.54
C VAL A 184 16.15 -0.65 22.66
N GLN A 185 16.66 -1.45 23.60
CA GLN A 185 16.18 -2.81 23.82
C GLN A 185 14.70 -2.85 24.18
N LYS A 186 14.27 -2.01 25.13
CA LYS A 186 12.85 -1.94 25.54
C LYS A 186 11.92 -1.50 24.40
N LEU A 187 12.37 -0.58 23.56
CA LEU A 187 11.60 -0.15 22.39
C LEU A 187 11.44 -1.29 21.38
N VAL A 188 12.52 -2.05 21.13
CA VAL A 188 12.48 -3.23 20.26
C VAL A 188 11.57 -4.32 20.84
N GLU A 189 11.66 -4.62 22.13
CA GLU A 189 10.79 -5.59 22.79
C GLU A 189 9.31 -5.20 22.74
N LYS A 190 9.00 -3.91 22.90
CA LYS A 190 7.64 -3.40 22.85
C LYS A 190 7.07 -3.20 21.45
N SER A 191 7.91 -3.24 20.42
CA SER A 191 7.44 -3.11 19.03
C SER A 191 6.60 -4.31 18.59
N ASP A 192 6.73 -5.46 19.28
CA ASP A 192 6.00 -6.71 19.01
C ASP A 192 5.95 -7.09 17.53
N GLY A 193 7.03 -6.75 16.80
CA GLY A 193 7.14 -7.03 15.38
C GLY A 193 6.42 -6.02 14.46
N MET A 194 6.06 -4.85 14.97
CA MET A 194 5.50 -3.74 14.16
C MET A 194 6.55 -3.00 13.35
#